data_dff1f05d0bb3a1e62023526ce84e6239
#
_entry.id   dff1f05d0bb3a1e62023526ce84e6239
#
_cell.length_a   1.000
_cell.length_b   1.000
_cell.length_c   1.000
_cell.angle_alpha   90.00
_cell.angle_beta   90.00
_cell.angle_gamma   90.00
#
_symmetry.space_group_name_H-M   'P 1'
#
loop_
_entity.id
_entity.type
_entity.pdbx_description
1 polymer ?
#
loop_
_entity_poly.entity_id
_entity_poly.type
_entity_poly.pdbx_seq_one_letter_code
_entity_poly.pdbx_strand_id
1 'polypeptide(L)'
;LKVAYISGSYRARTIFGVIWNILKARKVALKYWRRGYAVICPHMNTALFDGKCPDDVWLKGGIAFIRRLRPAPHKDVVIMMEGWRMSEGAKAESAAAAKRGVEVRLDY
;
A
#
# COMPACT_ATOMS: atom_id res chain seq x y z
N LEU A 1 19.03 -2.46 0.13
CA LEU A 1 17.83 -2.93 -0.55
C LEU A 1 16.76 -1.83 -0.52
N LYS A 2 16.13 -1.60 -1.64
CA LYS A 2 15.05 -0.60 -1.75
C LYS A 2 13.75 -1.20 -1.23
N VAL A 3 12.90 -0.34 -0.65
CA VAL A 3 11.60 -0.75 -0.12
C VAL A 3 10.49 -0.30 -1.07
N ALA A 4 9.56 -1.19 -1.36
CA ALA A 4 8.33 -0.88 -2.09
C ALA A 4 7.13 -1.08 -1.17
N TYR A 5 6.33 -0.03 -1.00
CA TYR A 5 5.10 -0.05 -0.23
C TYR A 5 3.92 -0.10 -1.20
N ILE A 6 3.11 -1.13 -1.08
CA ILE A 6 1.98 -1.34 -1.99
C ILE A 6 0.73 -0.66 -1.42
N SER A 7 0.12 0.22 -2.19
CA SER A 7 -1.06 0.97 -1.78
C SER A 7 -2.19 0.81 -2.80
N GLY A 8 -3.40 0.62 -2.32
CA GLY A 8 -4.58 0.45 -3.16
C GLY A 8 -5.82 0.13 -2.34
N SER A 9 -6.93 -0.09 -3.02
CA SER A 9 -8.20 -0.38 -2.37
C SER A 9 -8.17 -1.73 -1.66
N TYR A 10 -8.62 -1.74 -0.40
CA TYR A 10 -8.80 -2.97 0.37
C TYR A 10 -10.28 -3.31 0.51
N ARG A 11 -11.09 -2.33 0.90
CA ARG A 11 -12.50 -2.51 1.18
C ARG A 11 -13.32 -2.80 -0.07
N ALA A 12 -14.38 -3.56 0.11
CA ALA A 12 -15.37 -3.83 -0.91
C ALA A 12 -16.71 -4.08 -0.22
N ARG A 13 -17.79 -4.15 -1.00
CA ARG A 13 -19.14 -4.40 -0.47
C ARG A 13 -19.31 -5.82 0.07
N THR A 14 -18.52 -6.76 -0.42
CA THR A 14 -18.60 -8.17 -0.04
C THR A 14 -17.23 -8.69 0.35
N ILE A 15 -17.21 -9.79 1.12
CA ILE A 15 -15.96 -10.48 1.46
C ILE A 15 -15.23 -10.97 0.20
N PHE A 16 -15.97 -11.35 -0.84
CA PHE A 16 -15.36 -11.78 -2.10
C PHE A 16 -14.58 -10.64 -2.76
N GLY A 17 -15.11 -9.41 -2.70
CA GLY A 17 -14.42 -8.23 -3.20
C GLY A 17 -13.17 -7.89 -2.39
N VAL A 18 -13.23 -8.05 -1.07
CA VAL A 18 -12.06 -7.87 -0.20
C VAL A 18 -10.97 -8.87 -0.55
N ILE A 19 -11.33 -10.15 -0.68
CA ILE A 19 -10.39 -11.20 -1.07
C ILE A 19 -9.78 -10.90 -2.43
N TRP A 20 -10.59 -10.45 -3.39
CA TRP A 20 -10.12 -10.07 -4.71
C TRP A 20 -9.08 -8.94 -4.64
N ASN A 21 -9.33 -7.92 -3.80
CA ASN A 21 -8.39 -6.83 -3.60
C ASN A 21 -7.08 -7.31 -2.96
N ILE A 22 -7.17 -8.23 -2.00
CA ILE A 22 -5.98 -8.85 -1.39
C ILE A 22 -5.17 -9.62 -2.44
N LEU A 23 -5.83 -10.40 -3.28
CA LEU A 23 -5.14 -11.18 -4.32
C LEU A 23 -4.48 -10.29 -5.37
N LYS A 24 -5.11 -9.17 -5.74
CA LYS A 24 -4.50 -8.20 -6.65
C LYS A 24 -3.24 -7.58 -6.02
N ALA A 25 -3.32 -7.19 -4.76
CA ALA A 25 -2.19 -6.63 -4.05
C ALA A 25 -1.06 -7.63 -3.89
N ARG A 26 -1.40 -8.90 -3.61
CA ARG A 26 -0.43 -9.99 -3.53
C ARG A 26 0.34 -10.15 -4.85
N LYS A 27 -0.35 -10.07 -5.96
CA LYS A 27 0.28 -10.18 -7.28
C LYS A 27 1.28 -9.05 -7.53
N VAL A 28 0.91 -7.82 -7.18
CA VAL A 28 1.81 -6.67 -7.30
C VAL A 28 3.00 -6.81 -6.35
N ALA A 29 2.74 -7.19 -5.10
CA ALA A 29 3.80 -7.40 -4.11
C ALA A 29 4.82 -8.42 -4.60
N LEU A 30 4.35 -9.55 -5.12
CA LEU A 30 5.23 -10.61 -5.63
C LEU A 30 6.09 -10.11 -6.80
N LYS A 31 5.51 -9.30 -7.69
CA LYS A 31 6.25 -8.69 -8.80
C LYS A 31 7.43 -7.86 -8.29
N TYR A 32 7.23 -7.04 -7.26
CA TYR A 32 8.29 -6.19 -6.72
C TYR A 32 9.30 -6.97 -5.88
N TRP A 33 8.88 -8.01 -5.15
CA TRP A 33 9.83 -8.95 -4.53
C TRP A 33 10.77 -9.55 -5.58
N ARG A 34 10.23 -9.97 -6.73
CA ARG A 34 11.03 -10.54 -7.81
C ARG A 34 11.97 -9.53 -8.46
N ARG A 35 11.66 -8.25 -8.35
CA ARG A 35 12.52 -7.16 -8.84
C ARG A 35 13.60 -6.75 -7.84
N GLY A 36 13.65 -7.41 -6.69
CA GLY A 36 14.69 -7.16 -5.68
C GLY A 36 14.33 -6.11 -4.63
N TYR A 37 13.07 -5.70 -4.52
CA TYR A 37 12.62 -4.82 -3.44
C TYR A 37 12.30 -5.62 -2.18
N ALA A 38 12.48 -5.01 -1.01
CA ALA A 38 11.82 -5.46 0.21
C ALA A 38 10.41 -4.88 0.19
N VAL A 39 9.38 -5.72 0.23
CA VAL A 39 8.01 -5.25 -0.01
C VAL A 39 7.20 -5.18 1.28
N ILE A 40 6.56 -4.03 1.50
CA ILE A 40 5.53 -3.87 2.54
C ILE A 40 4.18 -3.87 1.82
N CYS A 41 3.35 -4.86 2.11
CA CYS A 41 2.01 -4.96 1.54
C CYS A 41 0.98 -5.01 2.66
N PRO A 42 0.36 -3.87 3.03
CA PRO A 42 -0.62 -3.84 4.12
C PRO A 42 -1.79 -4.78 3.93
N HIS A 43 -2.23 -4.99 2.68
CA HIS A 43 -3.28 -5.96 2.35
C HIS A 43 -2.95 -7.37 2.88
N MET A 44 -1.67 -7.74 2.90
CA MET A 44 -1.23 -9.04 3.37
C MET A 44 -0.94 -9.02 4.87
N ASN A 45 -0.39 -7.90 5.38
CA ASN A 45 -0.03 -7.78 6.80
C ASN A 45 -1.25 -7.88 7.72
N THR A 46 -2.37 -7.32 7.28
CA THR A 46 -3.59 -7.23 8.08
C THR A 46 -4.79 -7.87 7.39
N ALA A 47 -4.52 -8.86 6.54
CA ALA A 47 -5.57 -9.56 5.79
C ALA A 47 -6.66 -10.09 6.74
N LEU A 48 -7.91 -9.72 6.47
CA LEU A 48 -9.08 -10.15 7.22
C LEU A 48 -9.07 -9.75 8.70
N PHE A 49 -8.34 -8.70 9.05
CA PHE A 49 -8.39 -8.09 10.38
C PHE A 49 -9.56 -7.10 10.52
N ASP A 50 -10.42 -7.03 9.54
CA ASP A 50 -11.57 -6.13 9.49
C ASP A 50 -12.38 -6.21 10.79
N GLY A 51 -12.71 -5.04 11.36
CA GLY A 51 -13.49 -4.96 12.58
C GLY A 51 -12.72 -5.27 13.87
N LYS A 52 -11.45 -5.68 13.79
CA LYS A 52 -10.65 -5.97 14.99
C LYS A 52 -10.11 -4.71 15.66
N CYS A 53 -9.95 -3.64 14.87
CA CYS A 53 -9.58 -2.31 15.35
C CYS A 53 -10.38 -1.27 14.56
N PRO A 54 -10.50 -0.02 15.05
CA PRO A 54 -11.06 1.06 14.24
C PRO A 54 -10.24 1.27 12.97
N ASP A 55 -10.91 1.72 11.91
CA ASP A 55 -10.28 1.86 10.59
C ASP A 55 -9.09 2.81 10.56
N ASP A 56 -9.13 3.84 11.40
CA ASP A 56 -8.03 4.81 11.49
C ASP A 56 -6.72 4.19 11.99
N VAL A 57 -6.79 3.08 12.71
CA VAL A 57 -5.61 2.34 13.17
C VAL A 57 -4.80 1.84 11.97
N TRP A 58 -5.49 1.26 10.98
CA TRP A 58 -4.85 0.74 9.78
C TRP A 58 -4.23 1.86 8.95
N LEU A 59 -4.96 2.96 8.77
CA LEU A 59 -4.49 4.10 8.01
C LEU A 59 -3.28 4.76 8.68
N LYS A 60 -3.34 4.99 9.98
CA LYS A 60 -2.22 5.58 10.74
C LYS A 60 -0.99 4.70 10.67
N GLY A 61 -1.18 3.37 10.73
CA GLY A 61 -0.09 2.41 10.61
C GLY A 61 0.58 2.47 9.25
N GLY A 62 -0.22 2.52 8.18
CA GLY A 62 0.31 2.65 6.82
C GLY A 62 1.09 3.95 6.62
N ILE A 63 0.55 5.06 7.10
CA ILE A 63 1.23 6.35 7.02
C ILE A 63 2.54 6.33 7.83
N ALA A 64 2.54 5.66 8.99
CA ALA A 64 3.74 5.51 9.78
C ALA A 64 4.85 4.75 9.04
N PHE A 65 4.50 3.72 8.29
CA PHE A 65 5.45 3.03 7.41
C PHE A 65 6.00 3.97 6.34
N ILE A 66 5.12 4.71 5.67
CA ILE A 66 5.52 5.62 4.59
C ILE A 66 6.47 6.70 5.10
N ARG A 67 6.23 7.22 6.30
CA ARG A 67 7.10 8.23 6.92
C ARG A 67 8.51 7.71 7.22
N ARG A 68 8.70 6.40 7.24
CA ARG A 68 10.00 5.78 7.46
C ARG A 68 10.70 5.38 6.18
N LEU A 69 10.06 5.55 5.04
CA LEU A 69 10.68 5.29 3.75
C LEU A 69 11.72 6.38 3.46
N ARG A 70 12.74 6.01 2.72
CA ARG A 70 13.80 6.93 2.33
C ARG A 70 13.35 7.75 1.13
N PRO A 71 13.42 9.10 1.21
CA PRO A 71 13.05 9.94 0.08
C PRO A 71 14.06 9.81 -1.07
N ALA A 72 13.71 10.35 -2.23
CA ALA A 72 14.64 10.45 -3.35
C ALA A 72 15.93 11.17 -2.89
N PRO A 73 17.11 10.76 -3.35
CA PRO A 73 17.38 9.78 -4.43
C PRO A 73 17.54 8.33 -3.98
N HIS A 74 17.24 7.98 -2.74
CA HIS A 74 17.47 6.62 -2.21
C HIS A 74 16.51 5.57 -2.78
N LYS A 75 15.42 6.02 -3.43
CA LYS A 75 14.57 5.20 -4.29
C LYS A 75 13.70 4.15 -3.60
N ASP A 76 13.35 4.36 -2.33
CA ASP A 76 12.18 3.69 -1.80
C ASP A 76 10.96 4.22 -2.55
N VAL A 77 9.94 3.43 -2.71
CA VAL A 77 8.84 3.77 -3.61
C VAL A 77 7.50 3.33 -3.02
N VAL A 78 6.47 4.14 -3.23
CA VAL A 78 5.08 3.76 -2.95
C VAL A 78 4.42 3.42 -4.30
N ILE A 79 3.91 2.19 -4.39
CA ILE A 79 3.30 1.67 -5.61
C ILE A 79 1.78 1.80 -5.48
N MET A 80 1.18 2.60 -6.36
CA MET A 80 -0.26 2.79 -6.39
C MET A 80 -0.88 1.80 -7.37
N MET A 81 -1.79 0.97 -6.87
CA MET A 81 -2.53 0.01 -7.68
C MET A 81 -3.66 0.70 -8.45
N GLU A 82 -4.06 0.13 -9.58
CA GLU A 82 -5.21 0.63 -10.34
C GLU A 82 -6.44 0.73 -9.43
N GLY A 83 -7.19 1.84 -9.56
CA GLY A 83 -8.37 2.10 -8.75
C GLY A 83 -8.09 2.79 -7.42
N TRP A 84 -6.85 3.12 -7.12
CA TRP A 84 -6.47 3.71 -5.83
C TRP A 84 -7.18 5.04 -5.54
N ARG A 85 -7.54 5.79 -6.57
CA ARG A 85 -8.25 7.07 -6.40
C ARG A 85 -9.66 6.92 -5.84
N MET A 86 -10.20 5.70 -5.83
CA MET A 86 -11.49 5.39 -5.23
C MET A 86 -11.37 5.07 -3.73
N SER A 87 -10.16 5.03 -3.20
CA SER A 87 -9.87 4.70 -1.80
C SER A 87 -9.34 5.92 -1.07
N GLU A 88 -10.06 6.36 -0.02
CA GLU A 88 -9.60 7.48 0.82
C GLU A 88 -8.27 7.16 1.51
N GLY A 89 -8.10 5.91 1.95
CA GLY A 89 -6.84 5.46 2.57
C GLY A 89 -5.68 5.51 1.58
N ALA A 90 -5.87 5.01 0.38
CA ALA A 90 -4.81 5.03 -0.64
C ALA A 90 -4.46 6.46 -1.06
N LYS A 91 -5.47 7.35 -1.17
CA LYS A 91 -5.21 8.77 -1.46
C LYS A 91 -4.39 9.42 -0.35
N ALA A 92 -4.71 9.14 0.91
CA ALA A 92 -3.96 9.66 2.05
C ALA A 92 -2.51 9.15 2.04
N GLU A 93 -2.30 7.89 1.70
CA GLU A 93 -0.97 7.30 1.60
C GLU A 93 -0.16 7.91 0.47
N SER A 94 -0.77 8.15 -0.68
CA SER A 94 -0.13 8.87 -1.80
C SER A 94 0.30 10.28 -1.39
N ALA A 95 -0.58 11.00 -0.69
CA ALA A 95 -0.27 12.34 -0.20
C ALA A 95 0.89 12.33 0.83
N ALA A 96 0.91 11.34 1.73
CA ALA A 96 1.98 11.18 2.71
C ALA A 96 3.32 10.90 2.03
N ALA A 97 3.31 10.07 0.98
CA ALA A 97 4.52 9.78 0.21
C ALA A 97 5.05 11.04 -0.48
N ALA A 98 4.19 11.80 -1.12
CA ALA A 98 4.56 13.05 -1.77
C ALA A 98 5.15 14.05 -0.76
N LYS A 99 4.52 14.19 0.39
CA LYS A 99 5.00 15.08 1.47
C LYS A 99 6.37 14.66 2.00
N ARG A 100 6.63 13.37 2.05
CA ARG A 100 7.92 12.81 2.49
C ARG A 100 9.00 12.94 1.40
N GLY A 101 8.63 13.18 0.15
CA GLY A 101 9.56 13.19 -0.98
C GLY A 101 9.88 11.78 -1.49
N VAL A 102 9.05 10.80 -1.18
CA VAL A 102 9.18 9.43 -1.67
C VAL A 102 8.53 9.31 -3.03
N GLU A 103 9.18 8.61 -3.95
CA GLU A 103 8.63 8.38 -5.28
C GLU A 103 7.28 7.65 -5.20
N VAL A 104 6.30 8.15 -5.94
CA VAL A 104 5.00 7.47 -6.13
C VAL A 104 4.96 6.94 -7.55
N ARG A 105 4.72 5.65 -7.70
CA ARG A 105 4.72 4.97 -8.99
C ARG A 105 3.37 4.28 -9.21
N LEU A 106 2.81 4.44 -10.39
CA LEU A 106 1.58 3.74 -10.76
C LEU A 106 1.92 2.35 -11.30
N ASP A 107 1.18 1.34 -10.87
CA ASP A 107 1.35 -0.04 -11.33
C ASP A 107 0.26 -0.41 -12.33
N TYR A 108 0.13 0.39 -13.37
CA TYR A 108 -0.81 0.11 -14.45
C TYR A 108 -0.55 1.00 -15.66
#